data_097d5a3d0edab9a1397af64abc8abd34
#
_entry.id   097d5a3d0edab9a1397af64abc8abd34
#
_cell.length_a   1.000
_cell.length_b   1.000
_cell.length_c   1.000
_cell.angle_alpha   90.00
_cell.angle_beta   90.00
_cell.angle_gamma   90.00
#
_symmetry.space_group_name_H-M   'P 1'
#
loop_
_entity.id
_entity.type
_entity.pdbx_description
1 polymer ?
#
loop_
_entity_poly.entity_id
_entity_poly.type
_entity_poly.pdbx_seq_one_letter_code
_entity_poly.pdbx_strand_id
1 'polypeptide(L)'
;MDLTGEYRIPAPREAVWAALNDPDVLKACIPGCEELNKTSDTEFAARVVAKIGPVKAGFGGKVTLSDLDPPNGYTITGEGQGGAAGFAKGGAKVRLDAVDGGTATILHYSADAQIGGKLAQIGSRLVEGTARKLADEFFAAFAAQVSAAAPAAAPEVPAQAPTPETPAQPVTQPAAIVPTAASSGLSPVLWIIGLIVIVAIILGFVAFR
;
A
#
# COMPACT_ATOMS: atom_id res chain seq x y z
N MET A 1 -15.37 -15.92 -9.39
CA MET A 1 -16.20 -15.45 -8.25
C MET A 1 -16.02 -13.96 -8.11
N ASP A 2 -17.09 -13.26 -7.77
CA ASP A 2 -17.08 -11.81 -7.68
C ASP A 2 -17.30 -11.38 -6.24
N LEU A 3 -16.53 -10.42 -5.76
CA LEU A 3 -16.58 -9.86 -4.42
C LEU A 3 -16.64 -8.35 -4.51
N THR A 4 -17.57 -7.74 -3.80
CA THR A 4 -17.66 -6.29 -3.65
C THR A 4 -17.79 -5.93 -2.19
N GLY A 5 -17.30 -4.78 -1.80
CA GLY A 5 -17.44 -4.27 -0.45
C GLY A 5 -17.04 -2.82 -0.34
N GLU A 6 -17.38 -2.24 0.82
CA GLU A 6 -16.96 -0.91 1.20
C GLU A 6 -16.52 -0.89 2.66
N TYR A 7 -15.53 -0.07 2.97
CA TYR A 7 -15.02 0.10 4.32
C TYR A 7 -14.78 1.57 4.62
N ARG A 8 -15.27 2.03 5.76
CA ARG A 8 -15.01 3.37 6.25
C ARG A 8 -13.72 3.37 7.08
N ILE A 9 -12.76 4.20 6.67
CA ILE A 9 -11.46 4.35 7.32
C ILE A 9 -11.42 5.77 7.91
N PRO A 10 -11.23 5.92 9.24
CA PRO A 10 -11.21 7.22 9.91
C PRO A 10 -9.84 7.90 9.72
N ALA A 11 -9.51 8.23 8.48
CA ALA A 11 -8.30 8.93 8.08
C ALA A 11 -8.52 9.66 6.74
N PRO A 12 -7.78 10.76 6.49
CA PRO A 12 -7.80 11.46 5.21
C PRO A 12 -7.42 10.54 4.04
N ARG A 13 -8.00 10.78 2.87
CA ARG A 13 -7.81 9.98 1.67
C ARG A 13 -6.34 9.84 1.27
N GLU A 14 -5.58 10.90 1.40
CA GLU A 14 -4.15 10.93 1.10
C GLU A 14 -3.35 9.99 2.03
N ALA A 15 -3.72 9.94 3.31
CA ALA A 15 -3.11 9.03 4.29
C ALA A 15 -3.48 7.57 3.99
N VAL A 16 -4.74 7.32 3.63
CA VAL A 16 -5.21 5.98 3.20
C VAL A 16 -4.46 5.54 1.94
N TRP A 17 -4.33 6.44 0.95
CA TRP A 17 -3.58 6.16 -0.27
C TRP A 17 -2.12 5.81 0.02
N ALA A 18 -1.43 6.60 0.82
CA ALA A 18 -0.03 6.35 1.19
C ALA A 18 0.13 4.99 1.88
N ALA A 19 -0.74 4.66 2.83
CA ALA A 19 -0.71 3.40 3.55
C ALA A 19 -1.00 2.17 2.67
N LEU A 20 -1.87 2.29 1.66
CA LEU A 20 -2.16 1.23 0.69
C LEU A 20 -0.99 0.96 -0.28
N ASN A 21 0.00 1.85 -0.34
CA ASN A 21 1.20 1.71 -1.16
C ASN A 21 2.47 1.45 -0.31
N ASP A 22 2.30 1.32 1.01
CA ASP A 22 3.39 1.04 1.95
C ASP A 22 3.45 -0.46 2.26
N PRO A 23 4.56 -1.15 1.89
CA PRO A 23 4.69 -2.60 2.09
C PRO A 23 4.70 -3.00 3.58
N ASP A 24 5.22 -2.16 4.48
CA ASP A 24 5.28 -2.48 5.90
C ASP A 24 3.88 -2.43 6.54
N VAL A 25 3.08 -1.43 6.18
CA VAL A 25 1.68 -1.32 6.58
C VAL A 25 0.87 -2.50 6.05
N LEU A 26 0.99 -2.80 4.76
CA LEU A 26 0.27 -3.92 4.14
C LEU A 26 0.67 -5.26 4.78
N LYS A 27 1.96 -5.49 5.01
CA LYS A 27 2.46 -6.71 5.66
C LYS A 27 1.88 -6.89 7.05
N ALA A 28 1.77 -5.81 7.83
CA ALA A 28 1.20 -5.85 9.18
C ALA A 28 -0.30 -6.14 9.18
N CYS A 29 -1.03 -5.74 8.13
CA CYS A 29 -2.48 -5.85 8.04
C CYS A 29 -2.96 -7.14 7.35
N ILE A 30 -2.17 -7.75 6.45
CA ILE A 30 -2.57 -8.96 5.73
C ILE A 30 -2.48 -10.18 6.64
N PRO A 31 -3.60 -10.88 6.92
CA PRO A 31 -3.59 -12.05 7.80
C PRO A 31 -2.69 -13.16 7.28
N GLY A 32 -1.74 -13.61 8.09
CA GLY A 32 -0.80 -14.67 7.73
C GLY A 32 0.30 -14.28 6.74
N CYS A 33 0.53 -12.99 6.53
CA CYS A 33 1.62 -12.50 5.70
C CYS A 33 2.97 -12.76 6.36
N GLU A 34 3.81 -13.57 5.72
CA GLU A 34 5.17 -13.84 6.16
C GLU A 34 6.14 -12.84 5.54
N GLU A 35 5.96 -12.56 4.24
CA GLU A 35 6.80 -11.64 3.47
C GLU A 35 5.95 -10.80 2.54
N LEU A 36 6.29 -9.52 2.43
CA LEU A 36 5.77 -8.62 1.40
C LEU A 36 6.90 -7.67 0.99
N ASN A 37 7.25 -7.71 -0.28
CA ASN A 37 8.32 -6.91 -0.85
C ASN A 37 7.80 -6.11 -2.03
N LYS A 38 8.06 -4.81 -2.04
CA LYS A 38 7.81 -3.95 -3.19
C LYS A 38 8.96 -4.13 -4.17
N THR A 39 8.70 -4.76 -5.32
CA THR A 39 9.71 -5.07 -6.34
C THR A 39 9.90 -3.95 -7.36
N SER A 40 8.85 -3.13 -7.55
CA SER A 40 8.89 -1.88 -8.32
C SER A 40 7.84 -0.91 -7.77
N ASP A 41 7.67 0.26 -8.39
CA ASP A 41 6.66 1.24 -7.97
C ASP A 41 5.22 0.68 -8.05
N THR A 42 4.99 -0.29 -8.90
CA THR A 42 3.68 -0.88 -9.16
C THR A 42 3.62 -2.39 -8.91
N GLU A 43 4.69 -3.02 -8.45
CA GLU A 43 4.73 -4.47 -8.28
C GLU A 43 5.11 -4.87 -6.85
N PHE A 44 4.41 -5.87 -6.34
CA PHE A 44 4.65 -6.48 -5.05
C PHE A 44 4.79 -7.99 -5.20
N ALA A 45 5.72 -8.57 -4.43
CA ALA A 45 5.81 -10.00 -4.23
C ALA A 45 5.48 -10.31 -2.77
N ALA A 46 4.63 -11.32 -2.54
CA ALA A 46 4.17 -11.66 -1.21
C ALA A 46 4.22 -13.16 -0.96
N ARG A 47 4.43 -13.54 0.30
CA ARG A 47 4.24 -14.89 0.82
C ARG A 47 3.26 -14.86 1.98
N VAL A 48 2.15 -15.58 1.83
CA VAL A 48 1.05 -15.59 2.80
C VAL A 48 0.68 -17.03 3.14
N VAL A 49 0.54 -17.34 4.41
CA VAL A 49 -0.02 -18.61 4.87
C VAL A 49 -1.50 -18.43 5.14
N ALA A 50 -2.34 -19.06 4.32
CA ALA A 50 -3.79 -19.00 4.46
C ALA A 50 -4.39 -20.34 4.81
N LYS A 51 -5.46 -20.29 5.62
CA LYS A 51 -6.32 -21.45 5.91
C LYS A 51 -7.69 -21.23 5.27
N ILE A 52 -8.00 -22.06 4.28
CA ILE A 52 -9.26 -21.99 3.52
C ILE A 52 -10.01 -23.29 3.75
N GLY A 53 -10.99 -23.27 4.65
CA GLY A 53 -11.67 -24.47 5.13
C GLY A 53 -10.67 -25.49 5.72
N PRO A 54 -10.63 -26.74 5.21
CA PRO A 54 -9.71 -27.77 5.70
C PRO A 54 -8.29 -27.63 5.15
N VAL A 55 -8.05 -26.77 4.13
CA VAL A 55 -6.75 -26.59 3.48
C VAL A 55 -6.00 -25.46 4.15
N LYS A 56 -4.80 -25.74 4.67
CA LYS A 56 -3.81 -24.74 5.11
C LYS A 56 -2.59 -24.85 4.20
N ALA A 57 -2.21 -23.75 3.57
CA ALA A 57 -1.06 -23.72 2.67
C ALA A 57 -0.39 -22.35 2.66
N GLY A 58 0.91 -22.33 2.33
CA GLY A 58 1.64 -21.13 1.97
C GLY A 58 1.44 -20.84 0.50
N PHE A 59 1.11 -19.59 0.18
CA PHE A 59 0.93 -19.07 -1.17
C PHE A 59 2.01 -18.04 -1.44
N GLY A 60 2.80 -18.25 -2.48
CA GLY A 60 3.67 -17.22 -3.05
C GLY A 60 2.94 -16.54 -4.19
N GLY A 61 2.94 -15.23 -4.25
CA GLY A 61 2.19 -14.48 -5.25
C GLY A 61 2.87 -13.19 -5.68
N LYS A 62 2.41 -12.69 -6.83
CA LYS A 62 2.74 -11.38 -7.35
C LYS A 62 1.49 -10.56 -7.53
N VAL A 63 1.62 -9.27 -7.28
CA VAL A 63 0.56 -8.28 -7.45
C VAL A 63 1.11 -7.13 -8.27
N THR A 64 0.35 -6.67 -9.25
CA THR A 64 0.66 -5.51 -10.09
C THR A 64 -0.46 -4.49 -9.95
N LEU A 65 -0.09 -3.23 -9.75
CA LEU A 65 -1.00 -2.08 -9.76
C LEU A 65 -1.01 -1.46 -11.16
N SER A 66 -2.18 -1.11 -11.64
CA SER A 66 -2.41 -0.40 -12.90
C SER A 66 -3.49 0.68 -12.72
N ASP A 67 -3.71 1.50 -13.75
CA ASP A 67 -4.72 2.57 -13.75
C ASP A 67 -4.61 3.45 -12.50
N LEU A 68 -3.37 3.80 -12.11
CA LEU A 68 -3.11 4.60 -10.92
C LEU A 68 -3.68 6.02 -11.09
N ASP A 69 -4.61 6.39 -10.21
CA ASP A 69 -5.22 7.72 -10.11
C ASP A 69 -5.08 8.24 -8.67
N PRO A 70 -3.88 8.71 -8.27
CA PRO A 70 -3.65 9.19 -6.92
C PRO A 70 -4.43 10.47 -6.59
N PRO A 71 -5.06 10.58 -5.44
CA PRO A 71 -5.28 9.58 -4.39
C PRO A 71 -6.63 8.85 -4.52
N ASN A 72 -7.25 8.79 -5.73
CA ASN A 72 -8.63 8.37 -5.92
C ASN A 72 -8.79 6.85 -6.07
N GLY A 73 -7.79 6.14 -6.61
CA GLY A 73 -7.89 4.70 -6.77
C GLY A 73 -6.89 4.07 -7.73
N TYR A 74 -7.01 2.77 -7.92
CA TYR A 74 -6.18 1.96 -8.83
C TYR A 74 -6.84 0.61 -9.11
N THR A 75 -6.30 -0.10 -10.09
CA THR A 75 -6.62 -1.48 -10.40
C THR A 75 -5.49 -2.39 -9.90
N ILE A 76 -5.84 -3.49 -9.25
CA ILE A 76 -4.92 -4.55 -8.80
C ILE A 76 -5.12 -5.75 -9.71
N THR A 77 -4.04 -6.36 -10.19
CA THR A 77 -4.04 -7.71 -10.75
C THR A 77 -3.04 -8.56 -9.97
N GLY A 78 -3.40 -9.81 -9.72
CA GLY A 78 -2.54 -10.68 -8.94
C GLY A 78 -2.72 -12.15 -9.25
N GLU A 79 -1.67 -12.91 -8.97
CA GLU A 79 -1.68 -14.36 -9.02
C GLU A 79 -0.93 -14.93 -7.81
N GLY A 80 -1.41 -16.07 -7.32
CA GLY A 80 -0.80 -16.77 -6.20
C GLY A 80 -0.77 -18.28 -6.46
N GLN A 81 0.35 -18.90 -6.10
CA GLN A 81 0.57 -20.35 -6.22
C GLN A 81 0.74 -20.97 -4.84
N GLY A 82 -0.06 -21.97 -4.52
CA GLY A 82 -0.02 -22.71 -3.26
C GLY A 82 0.49 -24.16 -3.41
N GLY A 83 1.24 -24.46 -4.47
CA GLY A 83 1.74 -25.80 -4.74
C GLY A 83 0.60 -26.83 -4.84
N ALA A 84 0.61 -27.86 -4.00
CA ALA A 84 -0.42 -28.90 -3.96
C ALA A 84 -1.83 -28.39 -3.60
N ALA A 85 -1.96 -27.20 -3.00
CA ALA A 85 -3.24 -26.58 -2.72
C ALA A 85 -3.91 -26.00 -3.98
N GLY A 86 -3.12 -25.64 -4.99
CA GLY A 86 -3.61 -25.05 -6.23
C GLY A 86 -3.16 -23.60 -6.40
N PHE A 87 -3.95 -22.84 -7.14
CA PHE A 87 -3.66 -21.44 -7.47
C PHE A 87 -4.89 -20.56 -7.36
N ALA A 88 -4.65 -19.27 -7.23
CA ALA A 88 -5.65 -18.22 -7.37
C ALA A 88 -5.09 -17.11 -8.26
N LYS A 89 -5.91 -16.53 -9.15
CA LYS A 89 -5.57 -15.35 -9.94
C LYS A 89 -6.81 -14.47 -10.06
N GLY A 90 -6.61 -13.17 -10.21
CA GLY A 90 -7.73 -12.26 -10.35
C GLY A 90 -7.31 -10.81 -10.30
N GLY A 91 -8.30 -9.94 -10.19
CA GLY A 91 -8.10 -8.52 -10.08
C GLY A 91 -9.08 -7.86 -9.12
N ALA A 92 -8.77 -6.62 -8.75
CA ALA A 92 -9.66 -5.78 -7.99
C ALA A 92 -9.52 -4.32 -8.43
N LYS A 93 -10.64 -3.62 -8.52
CA LYS A 93 -10.67 -2.17 -8.69
C LYS A 93 -10.94 -1.54 -7.33
N VAL A 94 -10.09 -0.60 -6.94
CA VAL A 94 -10.18 0.14 -5.68
C VAL A 94 -10.49 1.60 -5.97
N ARG A 95 -11.42 2.19 -5.22
CA ARG A 95 -11.77 3.61 -5.26
C ARG A 95 -11.86 4.17 -3.85
N LEU A 96 -11.36 5.37 -3.67
CA LEU A 96 -11.33 6.09 -2.39
C LEU A 96 -12.14 7.38 -2.52
N ASP A 97 -13.16 7.52 -1.69
CA ASP A 97 -13.99 8.72 -1.60
C ASP A 97 -13.78 9.41 -0.25
N ALA A 98 -13.36 10.67 -0.28
CA ALA A 98 -13.24 11.47 0.93
C ALA A 98 -14.63 11.82 1.48
N VAL A 99 -14.85 11.65 2.78
CA VAL A 99 -16.10 11.96 3.48
C VAL A 99 -15.81 12.75 4.75
N ASP A 100 -16.86 13.23 5.41
CA ASP A 100 -16.77 13.99 6.67
C ASP A 100 -15.80 15.19 6.58
N GLY A 101 -15.90 15.96 5.50
CA GLY A 101 -15.03 17.11 5.28
C GLY A 101 -13.55 16.75 5.05
N GLY A 102 -13.27 15.51 4.61
CA GLY A 102 -11.91 15.03 4.34
C GLY A 102 -11.21 14.34 5.52
N THR A 103 -11.89 14.21 6.65
CA THR A 103 -11.31 13.55 7.85
C THR A 103 -11.46 12.03 7.84
N ALA A 104 -12.31 11.49 6.97
CA ALA A 104 -12.49 10.06 6.77
C ALA A 104 -12.57 9.71 5.28
N THR A 105 -12.37 8.43 4.97
CA THR A 105 -12.38 7.88 3.63
C THR A 105 -13.28 6.66 3.56
N ILE A 106 -14.10 6.56 2.53
CA ILE A 106 -14.78 5.32 2.17
C ILE A 106 -13.97 4.66 1.04
N LEU A 107 -13.50 3.45 1.31
CA LEU A 107 -12.86 2.60 0.33
C LEU A 107 -13.90 1.66 -0.26
N HIS A 108 -14.08 1.70 -1.58
CA HIS A 108 -14.89 0.75 -2.33
C HIS A 108 -13.97 -0.20 -3.08
N TYR A 109 -14.32 -1.48 -3.12
CA TYR A 109 -13.63 -2.43 -3.99
C TYR A 109 -14.60 -3.33 -4.73
N SER A 110 -14.20 -3.72 -5.94
CA SER A 110 -14.83 -4.77 -6.74
C SER A 110 -13.73 -5.69 -7.25
N ALA A 111 -13.83 -6.96 -6.89
CA ALA A 111 -12.80 -7.95 -7.20
C ALA A 111 -13.41 -9.16 -7.90
N ASP A 112 -12.67 -9.73 -8.84
CA ASP A 112 -12.91 -11.02 -9.46
C ASP A 112 -11.77 -11.98 -9.16
N ALA A 113 -12.07 -13.26 -9.02
CA ALA A 113 -11.05 -14.29 -8.80
C ALA A 113 -11.41 -15.62 -9.46
N GLN A 114 -10.38 -16.26 -10.00
CA GLN A 114 -10.39 -17.62 -10.51
C GLN A 114 -9.50 -18.48 -9.63
N ILE A 115 -9.98 -19.66 -9.28
CA ILE A 115 -9.33 -20.58 -8.37
C ILE A 115 -9.23 -21.94 -9.02
N GLY A 116 -8.07 -22.62 -8.85
CA GLY A 116 -7.82 -23.94 -9.39
C GLY A 116 -7.19 -24.89 -8.38
N GLY A 117 -7.08 -26.17 -8.75
CA GLY A 117 -6.51 -27.21 -7.91
C GLY A 117 -7.44 -27.64 -6.76
N LYS A 118 -6.87 -28.04 -5.62
CA LYS A 118 -7.64 -28.50 -4.44
C LYS A 118 -8.56 -27.40 -3.88
N LEU A 119 -8.17 -26.13 -4.01
CA LEU A 119 -9.01 -25.01 -3.59
C LEU A 119 -10.35 -24.97 -4.34
N ALA A 120 -10.35 -25.26 -5.64
CA ALA A 120 -11.59 -25.32 -6.41
C ALA A 120 -12.51 -26.47 -5.95
N GLN A 121 -11.94 -27.56 -5.45
CA GLN A 121 -12.69 -28.72 -4.98
C GLN A 121 -13.40 -28.49 -3.63
N ILE A 122 -12.98 -27.51 -2.86
CA ILE A 122 -13.60 -27.15 -1.56
C ILE A 122 -15.00 -26.56 -1.77
N GLY A 123 -15.27 -26.01 -2.97
CA GLY A 123 -16.53 -25.37 -3.33
C GLY A 123 -16.48 -23.85 -3.17
N SER A 124 -17.06 -23.17 -4.15
CA SER A 124 -17.03 -21.70 -4.27
C SER A 124 -17.55 -20.98 -3.04
N ARG A 125 -18.66 -21.47 -2.44
CA ARG A 125 -19.28 -20.83 -1.26
C ARG A 125 -18.33 -20.76 -0.06
N LEU A 126 -17.55 -21.82 0.20
CA LEU A 126 -16.61 -21.85 1.33
C LEU A 126 -15.39 -20.95 1.06
N VAL A 127 -14.91 -20.95 -0.17
CA VAL A 127 -13.81 -20.08 -0.59
C VAL A 127 -14.23 -18.62 -0.50
N GLU A 128 -15.41 -18.28 -1.00
CA GLU A 128 -15.97 -16.91 -0.96
C GLU A 128 -16.17 -16.42 0.48
N GLY A 129 -16.74 -17.26 1.36
CA GLY A 129 -16.89 -16.92 2.77
C GLY A 129 -15.56 -16.67 3.46
N THR A 130 -14.52 -17.47 3.11
CA THR A 130 -13.17 -17.26 3.65
C THR A 130 -12.55 -15.97 3.10
N ALA A 131 -12.72 -15.67 1.81
CA ALA A 131 -12.20 -14.46 1.20
C ALA A 131 -12.80 -13.19 1.83
N ARG A 132 -14.14 -13.18 2.06
CA ARG A 132 -14.82 -12.08 2.78
C ARG A 132 -14.25 -11.89 4.19
N LYS A 133 -14.10 -12.98 4.94
CA LYS A 133 -13.52 -12.92 6.29
C LYS A 133 -12.10 -12.36 6.30
N LEU A 134 -11.25 -12.78 5.37
CA LEU A 134 -9.87 -12.26 5.26
C LEU A 134 -9.87 -10.76 4.86
N ALA A 135 -10.80 -10.33 4.02
CA ALA A 135 -10.97 -8.91 3.69
C ALA A 135 -11.40 -8.09 4.92
N ASP A 136 -12.38 -8.59 5.70
CA ASP A 136 -12.82 -7.93 6.93
C ASP A 136 -11.69 -7.80 7.96
N GLU A 137 -10.91 -8.87 8.16
CA GLU A 137 -9.73 -8.87 9.05
C GLU A 137 -8.66 -7.89 8.58
N PHE A 138 -8.37 -7.87 7.28
CA PHE A 138 -7.42 -6.93 6.68
C PHE A 138 -7.86 -5.48 6.90
N PHE A 139 -9.09 -5.13 6.53
CA PHE A 139 -9.56 -3.74 6.62
C PHE A 139 -9.75 -3.27 8.06
N ALA A 140 -10.09 -4.15 9.00
CA ALA A 140 -10.12 -3.82 10.41
C ALA A 140 -8.71 -3.47 10.94
N ALA A 141 -7.70 -4.27 10.62
CA ALA A 141 -6.31 -4.02 10.98
C ALA A 141 -5.78 -2.74 10.29
N PHE A 142 -6.09 -2.58 9.01
CA PHE A 142 -5.69 -1.43 8.21
C PHE A 142 -6.26 -0.11 8.74
N ALA A 143 -7.56 -0.08 9.04
CA ALA A 143 -8.20 1.11 9.62
C ALA A 143 -7.57 1.48 10.97
N ALA A 144 -7.28 0.50 11.82
CA ALA A 144 -6.61 0.75 13.11
C ALA A 144 -5.20 1.30 12.92
N GLN A 145 -4.42 0.73 11.99
CA GLN A 145 -3.05 1.15 11.69
C GLN A 145 -3.00 2.60 11.16
N VAL A 146 -3.84 2.91 10.17
CA VAL A 146 -3.86 4.23 9.53
C VAL A 146 -4.40 5.30 10.49
N SER A 147 -5.40 4.97 11.32
CA SER A 147 -5.93 5.89 12.33
C SER A 147 -4.90 6.23 13.41
N ALA A 148 -4.06 5.27 13.79
CA ALA A 148 -2.98 5.49 14.76
C ALA A 148 -1.85 6.35 14.18
N ALA A 149 -1.62 6.29 12.87
CA ALA A 149 -0.60 7.06 12.16
C ALA A 149 -1.08 8.46 11.74
N ALA A 150 -2.39 8.69 11.67
CA ALA A 150 -2.94 10.02 11.38
C ALA A 150 -2.60 10.98 12.54
N PRO A 151 -1.97 12.15 12.30
CA PRO A 151 -1.79 13.14 13.34
C PRO A 151 -3.18 13.48 13.90
N ALA A 152 -3.34 13.37 15.21
CA ALA A 152 -4.55 13.88 15.86
C ALA A 152 -4.74 15.31 15.35
N ALA A 153 -5.88 15.59 14.73
CA ALA A 153 -6.23 16.93 14.30
C ALA A 153 -6.00 17.84 15.51
N ALA A 154 -5.00 18.72 15.41
CA ALA A 154 -4.70 19.66 16.48
C ALA A 154 -6.01 20.40 16.78
N PRO A 155 -6.43 20.50 18.05
CA PRO A 155 -7.61 21.31 18.38
C PRO A 155 -7.37 22.69 17.80
N GLU A 156 -8.31 23.16 16.99
CA GLU A 156 -8.33 24.55 16.51
C GLU A 156 -8.20 25.46 17.72
N VAL A 157 -7.04 26.05 17.86
CA VAL A 157 -6.84 27.13 18.82
C VAL A 157 -7.73 28.27 18.31
N PRO A 158 -8.71 28.76 19.10
CA PRO A 158 -9.53 29.87 18.67
C PRO A 158 -8.61 31.04 18.31
N ALA A 159 -8.78 31.56 17.09
CA ALA A 159 -8.06 32.73 16.61
C ALA A 159 -8.19 33.86 17.65
N GLN A 160 -7.10 34.19 18.33
CA GLN A 160 -7.03 35.39 19.14
C GLN A 160 -7.10 36.57 18.19
N ALA A 161 -8.08 37.45 18.46
CA ALA A 161 -8.32 38.69 17.77
C ALA A 161 -7.05 39.57 17.72
N PRO A 162 -6.83 40.34 16.64
CA PRO A 162 -5.66 41.18 16.49
C PRO A 162 -5.71 42.33 17.49
N THR A 163 -4.68 42.45 18.31
CA THR A 163 -4.39 43.62 19.10
C THR A 163 -3.79 44.73 18.22
N PRO A 164 -4.15 46.03 18.44
CA PRO A 164 -3.78 47.10 17.51
C PRO A 164 -2.28 47.41 17.54
N GLU A 165 -1.80 47.79 16.36
CA GLU A 165 -0.48 48.33 16.09
C GLU A 165 -0.07 49.51 16.98
N THR A 166 1.20 49.54 17.35
CA THR A 166 1.93 50.75 17.73
C THR A 166 3.11 50.90 16.78
N PRO A 167 3.38 52.15 16.26
CA PRO A 167 4.19 52.34 15.09
C PRO A 167 5.71 52.41 15.30
N ALA A 168 6.39 51.88 14.35
CA ALA A 168 7.71 52.17 13.77
C ALA A 168 8.80 52.88 14.56
N GLN A 169 10.01 52.31 14.52
CA GLN A 169 11.25 53.05 14.28
C GLN A 169 12.24 52.19 13.49
N PRO A 170 13.01 52.81 12.56
CA PRO A 170 13.90 52.11 11.64
C PRO A 170 15.31 51.94 12.22
N VAL A 171 15.85 50.77 12.15
CA VAL A 171 17.29 50.50 12.39
C VAL A 171 17.91 49.70 11.23
N THR A 172 18.84 50.34 10.68
CA THR A 172 19.85 50.07 9.66
C THR A 172 20.39 48.65 9.63
N GLN A 173 20.48 48.08 8.42
CA GLN A 173 21.29 46.89 8.08
C GLN A 173 22.79 47.18 8.28
N PRO A 174 23.58 46.15 8.56
CA PRO A 174 24.62 45.80 7.61
C PRO A 174 24.60 44.30 7.20
N ALA A 175 24.99 44.10 5.97
CA ALA A 175 25.14 42.85 5.25
C ALA A 175 26.20 41.93 5.91
N ALA A 176 25.91 40.64 5.93
CA ALA A 176 26.93 39.59 6.10
C ALA A 176 26.59 38.35 5.29
N ILE A 177 27.27 38.20 4.21
CA ILE A 177 27.95 37.03 3.62
C ILE A 177 27.30 35.64 3.86
N VAL A 178 26.78 35.07 2.78
CA VAL A 178 26.36 33.69 2.61
C VAL A 178 27.60 32.79 2.43
N PRO A 179 27.75 31.67 3.14
CA PRO A 179 28.52 30.56 2.62
C PRO A 179 27.60 29.52 1.99
N THR A 180 27.77 29.30 0.71
CA THR A 180 27.24 28.23 -0.10
C THR A 180 27.70 26.88 0.45
N ALA A 181 26.81 26.08 0.99
CA ALA A 181 27.08 24.68 1.29
C ALA A 181 26.74 23.82 0.08
N ALA A 182 27.75 23.21 -0.50
CA ALA A 182 27.68 22.28 -1.60
C ALA A 182 26.91 21.01 -1.17
N SER A 183 25.80 20.73 -1.81
CA SER A 183 25.12 19.44 -1.74
C SER A 183 25.84 18.45 -2.65
N SER A 184 26.58 17.51 -2.09
CA SER A 184 27.12 16.36 -2.81
C SER A 184 26.00 15.36 -3.13
N GLY A 185 25.32 15.59 -4.24
CA GLY A 185 24.42 14.63 -4.86
C GLY A 185 25.23 13.51 -5.51
N LEU A 186 25.06 12.27 -5.03
CA LEU A 186 25.57 11.09 -5.68
C LEU A 186 24.94 10.95 -7.07
N SER A 187 25.78 10.90 -8.09
CA SER A 187 25.38 10.88 -9.50
C SER A 187 24.59 9.60 -9.86
N PRO A 188 23.54 9.68 -10.69
CA PRO A 188 22.71 8.54 -11.10
C PRO A 188 23.46 7.46 -11.90
N VAL A 189 24.70 7.73 -12.32
CA VAL A 189 25.53 6.80 -13.11
C VAL A 189 25.99 5.58 -12.28
N LEU A 190 26.13 5.70 -10.95
CA LEU A 190 26.53 4.55 -10.09
C LEU A 190 25.41 3.53 -9.90
N TRP A 191 24.13 3.92 -10.09
CA TRP A 191 22.97 3.03 -10.00
C TRP A 191 22.86 2.13 -11.24
N ILE A 192 23.25 2.63 -12.42
CA ILE A 192 23.20 1.88 -13.70
C ILE A 192 24.27 0.78 -13.72
N ILE A 193 25.46 1.01 -13.13
CA ILE A 193 26.52 -0.01 -13.07
C ILE A 193 26.14 -1.15 -12.12
N GLY A 194 25.46 -0.87 -11.00
CA GLY A 194 24.97 -1.89 -10.08
C GLY A 194 23.92 -2.82 -10.73
N LEU A 195 23.07 -2.28 -11.56
CA LEU A 195 21.99 -3.02 -12.24
C LEU A 195 22.53 -3.93 -13.34
N ILE A 196 23.58 -3.52 -14.06
CA ILE A 196 24.22 -4.34 -15.11
C ILE A 196 24.96 -5.53 -14.49
N VAL A 197 25.59 -5.38 -13.33
CA VAL A 197 26.28 -6.47 -12.65
C VAL A 197 25.30 -7.51 -12.11
N ILE A 198 24.15 -7.10 -11.59
CA ILE A 198 23.11 -8.02 -11.11
C ILE A 198 22.49 -8.80 -12.25
N VAL A 199 22.21 -8.18 -13.39
CA VAL A 199 21.68 -8.85 -14.60
C VAL A 199 22.70 -9.84 -15.17
N ALA A 200 24.00 -9.52 -15.17
CA ALA A 200 25.04 -10.43 -15.65
C ALA A 200 25.21 -11.68 -14.75
N ILE A 201 25.04 -11.53 -13.43
CA ILE A 201 25.08 -12.66 -12.48
C ILE A 201 23.85 -13.56 -12.66
N ILE A 202 22.68 -13.00 -12.89
CA ILE A 202 21.43 -13.78 -13.12
C ILE A 202 21.49 -14.53 -14.45
N LEU A 203 22.00 -13.92 -15.51
CA LEU A 203 22.18 -14.57 -16.82
C LEU A 203 23.26 -15.68 -16.76
N GLY A 204 24.34 -15.49 -15.99
CA GLY A 204 25.36 -16.51 -15.77
C GLY A 204 24.83 -17.72 -14.98
N PHE A 205 23.90 -17.51 -14.04
CA PHE A 205 23.34 -18.59 -13.23
C PHE A 205 22.27 -19.41 -13.99
N VAL A 206 21.55 -18.79 -14.94
CA VAL A 206 20.56 -19.48 -15.78
C VAL A 206 21.21 -20.29 -16.92
N ALA A 207 22.41 -19.91 -17.37
CA ALA A 207 23.13 -20.64 -18.46
C ALA A 207 23.91 -21.86 -17.96
N PHE A 208 24.01 -22.07 -16.62
CA PHE A 208 24.80 -23.17 -16.05
C PHE A 208 23.97 -24.22 -15.30
N ARG A 209 22.62 -24.26 -15.56
CA ARG A 209 21.75 -25.27 -14.93
C ARG A 209 20.93 -26.06 -15.94
#